data_d52ca1a2f273642e6e90d57547f12fec
#
_entry.id   d52ca1a2f273642e6e90d57547f12fec
#
_cell.length_a   1.000
_cell.length_b   1.000
_cell.length_c   1.000
_cell.angle_alpha   90.00
_cell.angle_beta   90.00
_cell.angle_gamma   90.00
#
_symmetry.space_group_name_H-M   'P 1'
#
loop_
_entity.id
_entity.type
_entity.pdbx_description
1 polymer ?
#
loop_
_entity_poly.entity_id
_entity_poly.type
_entity_poly.pdbx_seq_one_letter_code
_entity_poly.pdbx_strand_id
1 'polypeptide(L)'
;EPVGGPNLSNARMQWYNAQRGAVEEIITRRLLEKEAKARSISLAELTRAEIESKVPPVTPEEQKSFYDANKARYFANVPEPEALKQIEMGLGQQRMQQRRAEYAQSLRAKANVKMLLDPPRTVVAADDDPAKGPADAPVTIITFSDFQCPYCSRVNPTLARLKDRYGDSIRVVFRDFPILQIHPQAAKAAEAGACANDQNKFWPMHDLMFANQARLDVASLKQHAATLGLDAAAFEKCLDSGKYEAEWKKDSEDAQKAGVQSTPAFFINGRPVVGAVPYEQFADVINEELMRANRPVPPEKPAPAAAN
;
A
#
# COMPACT_ATOMS: atom_id res chain seq x y z
N GLU A 1 -12.76 -17.71 -19.62
CA GLU A 1 -12.58 -16.31 -20.10
C GLU A 1 -13.19 -15.36 -19.07
N PRO A 2 -12.47 -14.35 -18.57
CA PRO A 2 -13.10 -13.31 -17.76
C PRO A 2 -13.87 -12.38 -18.70
N VAL A 3 -15.16 -12.62 -18.84
CA VAL A 3 -16.08 -11.69 -19.49
C VAL A 3 -16.27 -10.49 -18.57
N GLY A 4 -15.52 -9.41 -18.80
CA GLY A 4 -15.74 -8.15 -18.10
C GLY A 4 -14.55 -7.22 -18.19
N GLY A 5 -14.63 -6.18 -19.01
CA GLY A 5 -13.63 -5.12 -19.09
C GLY A 5 -13.44 -4.36 -17.76
N PRO A 6 -12.50 -3.38 -17.70
CA PRO A 6 -12.12 -2.63 -16.50
C PRO A 6 -13.29 -2.06 -15.68
N ASN A 7 -14.40 -1.70 -16.34
CA ASN A 7 -15.60 -1.17 -15.69
C ASN A 7 -16.31 -2.21 -14.80
N LEU A 8 -16.34 -3.48 -15.21
CA LEU A 8 -16.98 -4.53 -14.41
C LEU A 8 -16.13 -4.90 -13.17
N SER A 9 -14.81 -4.92 -13.33
CA SER A 9 -13.89 -5.13 -12.21
C SER A 9 -14.04 -4.02 -11.15
N ASN A 10 -14.09 -2.77 -11.57
CA ASN A 10 -14.33 -1.62 -10.71
C ASN A 10 -15.69 -1.69 -10.00
N ALA A 11 -16.75 -2.03 -10.73
CA ALA A 11 -18.10 -2.17 -10.15
C ALA A 11 -18.16 -3.31 -9.11
N ARG A 12 -17.51 -4.45 -9.38
CA ARG A 12 -17.41 -5.56 -8.42
C ARG A 12 -16.64 -5.14 -7.16
N MET A 13 -15.56 -4.36 -7.31
CA MET A 13 -14.79 -3.87 -6.18
C MET A 13 -15.58 -2.84 -5.35
N GLN A 14 -16.30 -1.92 -5.98
CA GLN A 14 -17.19 -0.97 -5.29
C GLN A 14 -18.29 -1.70 -4.52
N TRP A 15 -18.92 -2.70 -5.14
CA TRP A 15 -19.92 -3.53 -4.48
C TRP A 15 -19.35 -4.27 -3.27
N TYR A 16 -18.19 -4.91 -3.43
CA TYR A 16 -17.50 -5.58 -2.34
C TYR A 16 -17.17 -4.62 -1.20
N ASN A 17 -16.62 -3.44 -1.51
CA ASN A 17 -16.26 -2.44 -0.50
C ASN A 17 -17.50 -1.95 0.27
N ALA A 18 -18.62 -1.76 -0.40
CA ALA A 18 -19.89 -1.40 0.24
C ALA A 18 -20.38 -2.51 1.19
N GLN A 19 -20.38 -3.76 0.73
CA GLN A 19 -20.73 -4.92 1.56
C GLN A 19 -19.78 -5.06 2.75
N ARG A 20 -18.47 -4.93 2.51
CA ARG A 20 -17.44 -5.01 3.56
C ARG A 20 -17.66 -3.92 4.61
N GLY A 21 -17.90 -2.68 4.18
CA GLY A 21 -18.19 -1.57 5.11
C GLY A 21 -19.38 -1.87 6.02
N ALA A 22 -20.48 -2.36 5.44
CA ALA A 22 -21.66 -2.75 6.22
C ALA A 22 -21.39 -3.89 7.22
N VAL A 23 -20.63 -4.91 6.78
CA VAL A 23 -20.23 -6.03 7.67
C VAL A 23 -19.31 -5.54 8.77
N GLU A 24 -18.34 -4.68 8.49
CA GLU A 24 -17.44 -4.10 9.51
C GLU A 24 -18.19 -3.25 10.54
N GLU A 25 -19.21 -2.51 10.10
CA GLU A 25 -20.07 -1.76 11.02
C GLU A 25 -20.86 -2.68 11.96
N ILE A 26 -21.42 -3.77 11.42
CA ILE A 26 -22.12 -4.80 12.21
C ILE A 26 -21.16 -5.45 13.21
N ILE A 27 -19.95 -5.83 12.79
CA ILE A 27 -18.93 -6.42 13.66
C ILE A 27 -18.59 -5.46 14.79
N THR A 28 -18.28 -4.20 14.46
CA THR A 28 -17.94 -3.16 15.44
C THR A 28 -19.06 -3.01 16.48
N ARG A 29 -20.30 -2.87 16.03
CA ARG A 29 -21.45 -2.77 16.91
C ARG A 29 -21.58 -3.98 17.83
N ARG A 30 -21.47 -5.20 17.30
CA ARG A 30 -21.54 -6.44 18.08
C ARG A 30 -20.43 -6.57 19.11
N LEU A 31 -19.22 -6.13 18.78
CA LEU A 31 -18.10 -6.12 19.71
C LEU A 31 -18.33 -5.15 20.87
N LEU A 32 -18.82 -3.95 20.58
CA LEU A 32 -19.16 -2.95 21.59
C LEU A 32 -20.33 -3.43 22.49
N GLU A 33 -21.39 -4.00 21.91
CA GLU A 33 -22.52 -4.59 22.65
C GLU A 33 -22.06 -5.72 23.58
N LYS A 34 -21.18 -6.60 23.08
CA LYS A 34 -20.63 -7.72 23.88
C LYS A 34 -19.79 -7.21 25.04
N GLU A 35 -18.97 -6.21 24.82
CA GLU A 35 -18.13 -5.60 25.85
C GLU A 35 -18.97 -4.87 26.91
N ALA A 36 -19.97 -4.08 26.49
CA ALA A 36 -20.91 -3.42 27.41
C ALA A 36 -21.63 -4.43 28.31
N LYS A 37 -22.12 -5.53 27.70
CA LYS A 37 -22.76 -6.62 28.45
C LYS A 37 -21.79 -7.29 29.42
N ALA A 38 -20.54 -7.54 29.02
CA ALA A 38 -19.53 -8.15 29.90
C ALA A 38 -19.20 -7.25 31.10
N ARG A 39 -19.32 -5.94 30.97
CA ARG A 39 -19.12 -4.97 32.04
C ARG A 39 -20.40 -4.62 32.81
N SER A 40 -21.55 -5.18 32.43
CA SER A 40 -22.88 -4.88 33.03
C SER A 40 -23.24 -3.38 32.95
N ILE A 41 -22.87 -2.72 31.84
CA ILE A 41 -23.17 -1.32 31.57
C ILE A 41 -23.90 -1.18 30.22
N SER A 42 -24.53 -0.03 30.00
CA SER A 42 -25.14 0.29 28.72
C SER A 42 -24.09 0.62 27.66
N LEU A 43 -24.45 0.50 26.37
CA LEU A 43 -23.59 0.90 25.26
C LEU A 43 -23.23 2.40 25.31
N ALA A 44 -24.16 3.25 25.79
CA ALA A 44 -23.91 4.67 25.95
C ALA A 44 -22.85 4.95 27.04
N GLU A 45 -22.93 4.24 28.17
CA GLU A 45 -21.91 4.34 29.22
C GLU A 45 -20.55 3.84 28.76
N LEU A 46 -20.50 2.73 28.02
CA LEU A 46 -19.25 2.24 27.43
C LEU A 46 -18.66 3.28 26.46
N THR A 47 -19.48 3.84 25.56
CA THR A 47 -19.05 4.85 24.61
C THR A 47 -18.48 6.08 25.30
N ARG A 48 -19.16 6.57 26.34
CA ARG A 48 -18.70 7.70 27.15
C ARG A 48 -17.36 7.37 27.83
N ALA A 49 -17.25 6.22 28.47
CA ALA A 49 -16.07 5.85 29.25
C ALA A 49 -14.84 5.55 28.41
N GLU A 50 -15.00 4.90 27.25
CA GLU A 50 -13.86 4.40 26.46
C GLU A 50 -13.54 5.25 25.21
N ILE A 51 -14.47 6.07 24.79
CA ILE A 51 -14.31 6.89 23.60
C ILE A 51 -14.35 8.37 23.97
N GLU A 52 -15.51 8.90 24.39
CA GLU A 52 -15.69 10.33 24.59
C GLU A 52 -14.76 10.93 25.65
N SER A 53 -14.66 10.31 26.82
CA SER A 53 -13.81 10.80 27.93
C SER A 53 -12.30 10.69 27.67
N LYS A 54 -11.90 9.91 26.63
CA LYS A 54 -10.48 9.69 26.27
C LYS A 54 -10.03 10.52 25.07
N VAL A 55 -10.93 11.30 24.50
CA VAL A 55 -10.59 12.23 23.41
C VAL A 55 -10.22 13.58 24.01
N PRO A 56 -8.98 14.05 23.84
CA PRO A 56 -8.60 15.38 24.30
C PRO A 56 -9.35 16.45 23.51
N PRO A 57 -9.76 17.57 24.16
CA PRO A 57 -10.38 18.68 23.46
C PRO A 57 -9.41 19.29 22.44
N VAL A 58 -9.96 19.91 21.41
CA VAL A 58 -9.16 20.68 20.45
C VAL A 58 -8.80 22.02 21.09
N THR A 59 -7.49 22.31 21.19
CA THR A 59 -7.05 23.55 21.84
C THR A 59 -7.17 24.76 20.90
N PRO A 60 -7.29 25.99 21.43
CA PRO A 60 -7.27 27.20 20.61
C PRO A 60 -6.02 27.34 19.76
N GLU A 61 -4.87 26.89 20.25
CA GLU A 61 -3.60 26.90 19.54
C GLU A 61 -3.64 25.98 18.33
N GLU A 62 -4.20 24.78 18.48
CA GLU A 62 -4.38 23.84 17.37
C GLU A 62 -5.34 24.38 16.31
N GLN A 63 -6.45 24.96 16.73
CA GLN A 63 -7.42 25.59 15.83
C GLN A 63 -6.74 26.70 15.01
N LYS A 64 -5.99 27.58 15.70
CA LYS A 64 -5.29 28.67 15.05
C LYS A 64 -4.19 28.21 14.10
N SER A 65 -3.39 27.24 14.51
CA SER A 65 -2.34 26.65 13.68
C SER A 65 -2.93 26.03 12.40
N PHE A 66 -4.02 25.28 12.54
CA PHE A 66 -4.70 24.68 11.38
C PHE A 66 -5.29 25.76 10.44
N TYR A 67 -5.91 26.80 11.01
CA TYR A 67 -6.45 27.91 10.25
C TYR A 67 -5.36 28.62 9.45
N ASP A 68 -4.26 29.01 10.10
CA ASP A 68 -3.19 29.77 9.46
C ASP A 68 -2.53 28.98 8.33
N ALA A 69 -2.37 27.66 8.50
CA ALA A 69 -1.83 26.78 7.48
C ALA A 69 -2.77 26.56 6.28
N ASN A 70 -4.10 26.74 6.48
CA ASN A 70 -5.10 26.33 5.50
C ASN A 70 -6.03 27.45 5.02
N LYS A 71 -5.91 28.67 5.58
CA LYS A 71 -6.84 29.78 5.32
C LYS A 71 -6.96 30.13 3.84
N ALA A 72 -5.86 30.15 3.10
CA ALA A 72 -5.86 30.48 1.69
C ALA A 72 -6.59 29.43 0.83
N ARG A 73 -6.58 28.18 1.26
CA ARG A 73 -7.11 27.05 0.48
C ARG A 73 -8.57 26.76 0.81
N TYR A 74 -8.95 26.83 2.10
CA TYR A 74 -10.27 26.37 2.55
C TYR A 74 -11.13 27.46 3.20
N PHE A 75 -10.52 28.56 3.67
CA PHE A 75 -11.21 29.58 4.46
C PHE A 75 -11.06 31.00 3.89
N ALA A 76 -10.72 31.14 2.62
CA ALA A 76 -10.45 32.45 1.99
C ALA A 76 -11.61 33.45 2.15
N ASN A 77 -12.87 32.97 2.17
CA ASN A 77 -14.07 33.79 2.25
C ASN A 77 -14.88 33.51 3.55
N VAL A 78 -14.27 32.86 4.56
CA VAL A 78 -14.93 32.54 5.83
C VAL A 78 -14.35 33.44 6.93
N PRO A 79 -15.19 34.16 7.71
CA PRO A 79 -14.71 34.92 8.87
C PRO A 79 -13.93 34.02 9.84
N GLU A 80 -12.81 34.50 10.35
CA GLU A 80 -11.93 33.72 11.23
C GLU A 80 -12.65 33.05 12.41
N PRO A 81 -13.57 33.73 13.17
CA PRO A 81 -14.25 33.06 14.26
C PRO A 81 -15.14 31.90 13.83
N GLU A 82 -15.73 31.97 12.64
CA GLU A 82 -16.54 30.90 12.07
C GLU A 82 -15.66 29.74 11.58
N ALA A 83 -14.55 30.07 10.95
CA ALA A 83 -13.56 29.07 10.51
C ALA A 83 -13.00 28.30 11.71
N LEU A 84 -12.62 28.97 12.80
CA LEU A 84 -12.11 28.32 14.01
C LEU A 84 -13.13 27.34 14.60
N LYS A 85 -14.42 27.73 14.65
CA LYS A 85 -15.50 26.84 15.12
C LYS A 85 -15.69 25.62 14.22
N GLN A 86 -15.61 25.79 12.90
CA GLN A 86 -15.66 24.66 11.94
C GLN A 86 -14.47 23.73 12.13
N ILE A 87 -13.28 24.28 12.35
CA ILE A 87 -12.04 23.52 12.60
C ILE A 87 -12.17 22.73 13.91
N GLU A 88 -12.65 23.36 14.99
CA GLU A 88 -12.89 22.69 16.28
C GLU A 88 -13.80 21.46 16.10
N MET A 89 -14.95 21.66 15.46
CA MET A 89 -15.89 20.56 15.22
C MET A 89 -15.27 19.48 14.34
N GLY A 90 -14.57 19.84 13.26
CA GLY A 90 -13.96 18.90 12.35
C GLY A 90 -12.86 18.06 13.01
N LEU A 91 -11.94 18.72 13.70
CA LEU A 91 -10.85 18.03 14.43
C LEU A 91 -11.39 17.18 15.58
N GLY A 92 -12.40 17.69 16.31
CA GLY A 92 -13.08 16.94 17.37
C GLY A 92 -13.75 15.66 16.85
N GLN A 93 -14.49 15.76 15.73
CA GLN A 93 -15.10 14.61 15.09
C GLN A 93 -14.05 13.61 14.61
N GLN A 94 -12.98 14.08 14.00
CA GLN A 94 -11.87 13.22 13.53
C GLN A 94 -11.24 12.43 14.69
N ARG A 95 -10.93 13.10 15.82
CA ARG A 95 -10.39 12.46 17.02
C ARG A 95 -11.35 11.42 17.60
N MET A 96 -12.64 11.75 17.61
CA MET A 96 -13.69 10.84 18.09
C MET A 96 -13.77 9.59 17.23
N GLN A 97 -13.75 9.74 15.90
CA GLN A 97 -13.77 8.62 14.97
C GLN A 97 -12.50 7.77 15.09
N GLN A 98 -11.33 8.41 15.20
CA GLN A 98 -10.07 7.72 15.40
C GLN A 98 -10.09 6.90 16.69
N ARG A 99 -10.49 7.50 17.81
CA ARG A 99 -10.58 6.79 19.10
C ARG A 99 -11.56 5.63 19.06
N ARG A 100 -12.69 5.80 18.39
CA ARG A 100 -13.68 4.73 18.19
C ARG A 100 -13.10 3.57 17.38
N ALA A 101 -12.38 3.86 16.33
CA ALA A 101 -11.70 2.85 15.51
C ALA A 101 -10.63 2.10 16.31
N GLU A 102 -9.78 2.80 17.06
CA GLU A 102 -8.75 2.21 17.93
C GLU A 102 -9.36 1.28 18.97
N TYR A 103 -10.44 1.72 19.62
CA TYR A 103 -11.12 0.91 20.63
C TYR A 103 -11.77 -0.33 20.01
N ALA A 104 -12.46 -0.18 18.87
CA ALA A 104 -13.03 -1.31 18.13
C ALA A 104 -11.94 -2.31 17.70
N GLN A 105 -10.79 -1.84 17.24
CA GLN A 105 -9.66 -2.67 16.88
C GLN A 105 -9.10 -3.43 18.09
N SER A 106 -9.02 -2.78 19.25
CA SER A 106 -8.60 -3.44 20.50
C SER A 106 -9.54 -4.56 20.93
N LEU A 107 -10.85 -4.38 20.73
CA LEU A 107 -11.85 -5.42 21.00
C LEU A 107 -11.77 -6.55 19.97
N ARG A 108 -11.54 -6.20 18.69
CA ARG A 108 -11.37 -7.17 17.60
C ARG A 108 -10.16 -8.07 17.83
N ALA A 109 -9.05 -7.52 18.31
CA ALA A 109 -7.84 -8.29 18.64
C ALA A 109 -8.08 -9.35 19.72
N LYS A 110 -9.03 -9.09 20.63
CA LYS A 110 -9.43 -10.04 21.70
C LYS A 110 -10.52 -11.03 21.24
N ALA A 111 -11.18 -10.76 20.13
CA ALA A 111 -12.25 -11.55 19.60
C ALA A 111 -11.75 -12.33 18.38
N ASN A 112 -12.11 -13.60 18.27
CA ASN A 112 -11.79 -14.42 17.10
C ASN A 112 -12.75 -14.07 15.94
N VAL A 113 -12.57 -12.90 15.34
CA VAL A 113 -13.39 -12.41 14.22
C VAL A 113 -12.80 -12.90 12.90
N LYS A 114 -13.55 -13.73 12.18
CA LYS A 114 -13.19 -14.21 10.85
C LYS A 114 -14.07 -13.52 9.79
N MET A 115 -13.46 -12.80 8.87
CA MET A 115 -14.16 -12.26 7.70
C MET A 115 -14.37 -13.35 6.66
N LEU A 116 -15.64 -13.67 6.38
CA LEU A 116 -16.00 -14.69 5.41
C LEU A 116 -16.36 -14.13 4.05
N LEU A 117 -16.48 -12.80 3.94
CA LEU A 117 -16.75 -12.15 2.68
C LEU A 117 -15.54 -12.28 1.74
N ASP A 118 -15.76 -12.89 0.57
CA ASP A 118 -14.71 -13.10 -0.42
C ASP A 118 -14.47 -11.83 -1.24
N PRO A 119 -13.24 -11.28 -1.25
CA PRO A 119 -12.90 -10.16 -2.10
C PRO A 119 -12.86 -10.58 -3.57
N PRO A 120 -13.25 -9.70 -4.50
CA PRO A 120 -12.97 -9.90 -5.93
C PRO A 120 -11.47 -10.06 -6.13
N ARG A 121 -11.09 -11.00 -7.00
CA ARG A 121 -9.70 -11.26 -7.34
C ARG A 121 -9.49 -11.08 -8.83
N THR A 122 -8.36 -10.47 -9.18
CA THR A 122 -7.84 -10.41 -10.54
C THR A 122 -6.69 -11.39 -10.65
N VAL A 123 -6.75 -12.28 -11.61
CA VAL A 123 -5.64 -13.21 -11.86
C VAL A 123 -4.54 -12.43 -12.55
N VAL A 124 -3.40 -12.32 -11.87
CA VAL A 124 -2.16 -11.75 -12.41
C VAL A 124 -1.10 -12.81 -12.23
N ALA A 125 -0.43 -13.18 -13.31
CA ALA A 125 0.66 -14.15 -13.25
C ALA A 125 1.91 -13.50 -12.64
N ALA A 126 2.69 -14.30 -11.93
CA ALA A 126 4.01 -13.88 -11.44
C ALA A 126 5.09 -14.06 -12.51
N ASP A 127 4.79 -14.82 -13.55
CA ASP A 127 5.69 -15.22 -14.62
C ASP A 127 7.12 -15.59 -14.10
N ASP A 128 8.16 -15.25 -14.84
CA ASP A 128 9.57 -15.38 -14.48
C ASP A 128 10.19 -14.09 -13.92
N ASP A 129 9.34 -13.15 -13.53
CA ASP A 129 9.72 -11.84 -13.01
C ASP A 129 10.51 -11.90 -11.70
N PRO A 130 11.38 -10.90 -11.46
CA PRO A 130 12.21 -10.85 -10.26
C PRO A 130 11.38 -10.88 -8.97
N ALA A 131 11.71 -11.82 -8.09
CA ALA A 131 10.98 -12.03 -6.86
C ALA A 131 11.86 -12.09 -5.61
N LYS A 132 11.33 -11.62 -4.48
CA LYS A 132 11.90 -11.81 -3.13
C LYS A 132 10.97 -12.69 -2.30
N GLY A 133 11.47 -13.80 -1.78
CA GLY A 133 10.73 -14.76 -0.97
C GLY A 133 10.51 -16.09 -1.68
N PRO A 134 10.10 -17.13 -0.94
CA PRO A 134 9.95 -18.46 -1.49
C PRO A 134 8.81 -18.54 -2.53
N ALA A 135 8.99 -19.43 -3.52
CA ALA A 135 8.01 -19.60 -4.59
C ALA A 135 6.66 -20.13 -4.08
N ASP A 136 6.68 -20.88 -2.98
CA ASP A 136 5.53 -21.48 -2.31
C ASP A 136 4.99 -20.64 -1.14
N ALA A 137 5.39 -19.37 -1.04
CA ALA A 137 4.87 -18.47 -0.01
C ALA A 137 3.33 -18.41 -0.07
N PRO A 138 2.65 -18.49 1.08
CA PRO A 138 1.17 -18.47 1.11
C PRO A 138 0.56 -17.17 0.60
N VAL A 139 1.33 -16.07 0.59
CA VAL A 139 0.88 -14.79 0.06
C VAL A 139 1.87 -14.27 -0.98
N THR A 140 1.39 -14.08 -2.20
CA THR A 140 2.15 -13.43 -3.28
C THR A 140 1.66 -12.00 -3.46
N ILE A 141 2.60 -11.06 -3.47
CA ILE A 141 2.39 -9.64 -3.74
C ILE A 141 3.03 -9.34 -5.08
N ILE A 142 2.22 -9.14 -6.11
CA ILE A 142 2.70 -8.67 -7.41
C ILE A 142 2.62 -7.15 -7.39
N THR A 143 3.73 -6.48 -7.66
CA THR A 143 3.79 -5.03 -7.78
C THR A 143 4.05 -4.61 -9.21
N PHE A 144 3.19 -3.78 -9.79
CA PHE A 144 3.46 -3.04 -11.02
C PHE A 144 4.05 -1.69 -10.65
N SER A 145 5.24 -1.42 -11.14
CA SER A 145 6.06 -0.31 -10.67
C SER A 145 6.76 0.42 -11.84
N ASP A 146 7.23 1.62 -11.54
CA ASP A 146 7.94 2.48 -12.49
C ASP A 146 9.11 3.14 -11.75
N PHE A 147 10.32 2.94 -12.23
CA PHE A 147 11.54 3.43 -11.57
C PHE A 147 11.64 4.96 -11.50
N GLN A 148 10.96 5.71 -12.35
CA GLN A 148 10.89 7.18 -12.25
C GLN A 148 9.74 7.67 -11.36
N CYS A 149 8.77 6.81 -11.01
CA CYS A 149 7.62 7.21 -10.22
C CYS A 149 8.01 7.50 -8.77
N PRO A 150 7.78 8.72 -8.24
CA PRO A 150 8.14 9.06 -6.86
C PRO A 150 7.30 8.31 -5.82
N TYR A 151 6.07 7.91 -6.18
CA TYR A 151 5.22 7.10 -5.31
C TYR A 151 5.73 5.66 -5.21
N CYS A 152 6.34 5.11 -6.27
CA CYS A 152 6.99 3.80 -6.24
C CYS A 152 8.21 3.80 -5.32
N SER A 153 9.04 4.85 -5.36
CA SER A 153 10.14 5.00 -4.40
C SER A 153 9.62 5.07 -2.96
N ARG A 154 8.56 5.85 -2.73
CA ARG A 154 7.99 6.07 -1.39
C ARG A 154 7.44 4.80 -0.73
N VAL A 155 6.97 3.82 -1.51
CA VAL A 155 6.40 2.58 -0.96
C VAL A 155 7.47 1.53 -0.62
N ASN A 156 8.69 1.63 -1.13
CA ASN A 156 9.75 0.64 -0.90
C ASN A 156 10.06 0.39 0.59
N PRO A 157 10.15 1.41 1.47
CA PRO A 157 10.31 1.17 2.91
C PRO A 157 9.15 0.36 3.51
N THR A 158 7.93 0.57 3.02
CA THR A 158 6.75 -0.22 3.43
C THR A 158 6.90 -1.68 3.01
N LEU A 159 7.31 -1.95 1.77
CA LEU A 159 7.55 -3.32 1.30
C LEU A 159 8.68 -4.01 2.08
N ALA A 160 9.74 -3.28 2.40
CA ALA A 160 10.84 -3.79 3.23
C ALA A 160 10.34 -4.16 4.65
N ARG A 161 9.54 -3.29 5.28
CA ARG A 161 8.92 -3.57 6.60
C ARG A 161 7.98 -4.77 6.55
N LEU A 162 7.21 -4.93 5.46
CA LEU A 162 6.37 -6.11 5.27
C LEU A 162 7.23 -7.38 5.17
N LYS A 163 8.30 -7.35 4.37
CA LYS A 163 9.21 -8.50 4.24
C LYS A 163 9.89 -8.84 5.58
N ASP A 164 10.27 -7.84 6.36
CA ASP A 164 10.84 -8.05 7.70
C ASP A 164 9.83 -8.71 8.66
N ARG A 165 8.56 -8.27 8.66
CA ARG A 165 7.52 -8.86 9.52
C ARG A 165 7.13 -10.26 9.12
N TYR A 166 6.81 -10.44 7.83
CA TYR A 166 6.17 -11.67 7.32
C TYR A 166 7.17 -12.72 6.84
N GLY A 167 8.43 -12.36 6.61
CA GLY A 167 9.49 -13.29 6.24
C GLY A 167 9.12 -14.15 5.03
N ASP A 168 9.20 -15.46 5.20
CA ASP A 168 8.91 -16.42 4.15
C ASP A 168 7.40 -16.67 3.93
N SER A 169 6.55 -16.03 4.71
CA SER A 169 5.11 -16.06 4.47
C SER A 169 4.67 -15.19 3.28
N ILE A 170 5.57 -14.32 2.78
CA ILE A 170 5.28 -13.48 1.61
C ILE A 170 6.35 -13.62 0.53
N ARG A 171 5.89 -13.60 -0.73
CA ARG A 171 6.71 -13.43 -1.94
C ARG A 171 6.33 -12.11 -2.60
N VAL A 172 7.30 -11.25 -2.87
CA VAL A 172 7.12 -9.99 -3.61
C VAL A 172 7.69 -10.17 -5.01
N VAL A 173 6.86 -9.98 -6.02
CA VAL A 173 7.22 -10.05 -7.44
C VAL A 173 7.17 -8.64 -8.01
N PHE A 174 8.21 -8.25 -8.72
CA PHE A 174 8.30 -6.95 -9.36
C PHE A 174 8.00 -7.08 -10.85
N ARG A 175 7.03 -6.31 -11.33
CA ARG A 175 6.67 -6.19 -12.74
C ARG A 175 6.73 -4.74 -13.18
N ASP A 176 7.22 -4.52 -14.39
CA ASP A 176 7.41 -3.18 -14.92
C ASP A 176 6.12 -2.58 -15.51
N PHE A 177 5.85 -1.32 -15.15
CA PHE A 177 4.78 -0.53 -15.77
C PHE A 177 5.24 0.91 -15.97
N PRO A 178 6.18 1.15 -16.92
CA PRO A 178 6.69 2.49 -17.21
C PRO A 178 5.60 3.39 -17.80
N ILE A 179 5.35 4.55 -17.18
CA ILE A 179 4.36 5.53 -17.64
C ILE A 179 5.04 6.52 -18.58
N LEU A 180 5.27 6.12 -19.82
CA LEU A 180 6.13 6.81 -20.79
C LEU A 180 5.73 8.27 -21.07
N GLN A 181 4.46 8.63 -20.86
CA GLN A 181 3.94 9.99 -21.10
C GLN A 181 4.53 11.02 -20.14
N ILE A 182 4.91 10.60 -18.93
CA ILE A 182 5.44 11.48 -17.87
C ILE A 182 6.81 11.06 -17.35
N HIS A 183 7.25 9.84 -17.67
CA HIS A 183 8.49 9.23 -17.19
C HIS A 183 9.36 8.73 -18.37
N PRO A 184 10.05 9.62 -19.07
CA PRO A 184 10.74 9.27 -20.33
C PRO A 184 11.92 8.30 -20.18
N GLN A 185 12.47 8.14 -18.97
CA GLN A 185 13.59 7.23 -18.70
C GLN A 185 13.13 5.86 -18.13
N ALA A 186 11.85 5.72 -17.78
CA ALA A 186 11.34 4.56 -17.08
C ALA A 186 11.50 3.25 -17.87
N ALA A 187 11.30 3.28 -19.20
CA ALA A 187 11.50 2.10 -20.04
C ALA A 187 12.95 1.61 -20.03
N LYS A 188 13.91 2.52 -20.16
CA LYS A 188 15.33 2.14 -20.09
C LYS A 188 15.77 1.71 -18.70
N ALA A 189 15.17 2.25 -17.66
CA ALA A 189 15.39 1.80 -16.28
C ALA A 189 14.82 0.37 -16.07
N ALA A 190 13.67 0.02 -16.64
CA ALA A 190 13.11 -1.31 -16.64
C ALA A 190 14.08 -2.32 -17.33
N GLU A 191 14.52 -2.00 -18.55
CA GLU A 191 15.52 -2.82 -19.26
C GLU A 191 16.82 -2.96 -18.46
N ALA A 192 17.27 -1.92 -17.77
CA ALA A 192 18.47 -1.97 -16.94
C ALA A 192 18.31 -2.92 -15.74
N GLY A 193 17.12 -2.93 -15.12
CA GLY A 193 16.76 -3.89 -14.07
C GLY A 193 16.88 -5.34 -14.58
N ALA A 194 16.27 -5.62 -15.73
CA ALA A 194 16.29 -6.93 -16.35
C ALA A 194 17.72 -7.34 -16.80
N CYS A 195 18.51 -6.41 -17.36
CA CYS A 195 19.93 -6.69 -17.68
C CYS A 195 20.77 -6.99 -16.43
N ALA A 196 20.48 -6.35 -15.30
CA ALA A 196 21.13 -6.68 -14.03
C ALA A 196 20.67 -8.03 -13.48
N ASN A 197 19.43 -8.47 -13.80
CA ASN A 197 18.91 -9.78 -13.45
C ASN A 197 19.66 -10.93 -14.13
N ASP A 198 20.14 -10.75 -15.37
CA ASP A 198 21.02 -11.70 -16.06
C ASP A 198 22.27 -12.04 -15.22
N GLN A 199 22.68 -11.14 -14.34
CA GLN A 199 23.83 -11.27 -13.47
C GLN A 199 23.43 -11.46 -11.99
N ASN A 200 22.18 -11.83 -11.71
CA ASN A 200 21.62 -12.04 -10.37
C ASN A 200 21.70 -10.76 -9.49
N LYS A 201 21.62 -9.59 -10.09
CA LYS A 201 21.73 -8.29 -9.42
C LYS A 201 20.49 -7.39 -9.60
N PHE A 202 19.34 -7.96 -9.93
CA PHE A 202 18.12 -7.18 -10.08
C PHE A 202 17.85 -6.31 -8.84
N TRP A 203 17.76 -6.92 -7.66
CA TRP A 203 17.38 -6.19 -6.45
C TRP A 203 18.40 -5.12 -6.02
N PRO A 204 19.71 -5.35 -6.06
CA PRO A 204 20.68 -4.28 -5.87
C PRO A 204 20.53 -3.14 -6.88
N MET A 205 20.25 -3.43 -8.14
CA MET A 205 20.02 -2.43 -9.18
C MET A 205 18.71 -1.67 -8.95
N HIS A 206 17.65 -2.38 -8.60
CA HIS A 206 16.36 -1.82 -8.20
C HIS A 206 16.52 -0.80 -7.07
N ASP A 207 17.19 -1.18 -5.99
CA ASP A 207 17.35 -0.33 -4.82
C ASP A 207 18.20 0.91 -5.17
N LEU A 208 19.25 0.74 -5.98
CA LEU A 208 20.11 1.83 -6.43
C LEU A 208 19.39 2.81 -7.36
N MET A 209 18.57 2.32 -8.29
CA MET A 209 17.78 3.17 -9.19
C MET A 209 16.73 3.98 -8.42
N PHE A 210 16.01 3.38 -7.47
CA PHE A 210 15.06 4.12 -6.64
C PHE A 210 15.72 5.13 -5.69
N ALA A 211 16.94 4.87 -5.24
CA ALA A 211 17.72 5.84 -4.47
C ALA A 211 18.23 7.00 -5.32
N ASN A 212 18.26 6.85 -6.66
CA ASN A 212 18.83 7.82 -7.61
C ASN A 212 17.88 8.16 -8.76
N GLN A 213 16.59 8.36 -8.49
CA GLN A 213 15.55 8.57 -9.51
C GLN A 213 15.83 9.73 -10.49
N ALA A 214 16.67 10.69 -10.12
CA ALA A 214 17.11 11.77 -11.00
C ALA A 214 18.21 11.34 -12.01
N ARG A 215 18.73 10.11 -11.89
CA ARG A 215 19.87 9.59 -12.64
C ARG A 215 19.53 8.23 -13.27
N LEU A 216 18.56 8.21 -14.17
CA LEU A 216 18.07 7.03 -14.87
C LEU A 216 18.31 7.13 -16.40
N ASP A 217 19.08 8.11 -16.86
CA ASP A 217 19.57 8.13 -18.22
C ASP A 217 20.56 6.98 -18.48
N VAL A 218 20.75 6.61 -19.75
CA VAL A 218 21.56 5.45 -20.14
C VAL A 218 22.98 5.47 -19.56
N ALA A 219 23.61 6.65 -19.53
CA ALA A 219 24.97 6.79 -18.99
C ALA A 219 24.98 6.55 -17.47
N SER A 220 24.00 7.07 -16.76
CA SER A 220 23.83 6.85 -15.32
C SER A 220 23.52 5.39 -15.01
N LEU A 221 22.68 4.71 -15.81
CA LEU A 221 22.37 3.28 -15.62
C LEU A 221 23.63 2.39 -15.79
N LYS A 222 24.49 2.69 -16.79
CA LYS A 222 25.78 2.03 -16.96
C LYS A 222 26.71 2.27 -15.77
N GLN A 223 26.69 3.50 -15.20
CA GLN A 223 27.46 3.81 -13.99
C GLN A 223 26.91 3.06 -12.76
N HIS A 224 25.60 2.91 -12.63
CA HIS A 224 24.99 2.10 -11.56
C HIS A 224 25.43 0.64 -11.65
N ALA A 225 25.44 0.07 -12.86
CA ALA A 225 25.91 -1.29 -13.08
C ALA A 225 27.38 -1.46 -12.66
N ALA A 226 28.25 -0.51 -13.01
CA ALA A 226 29.65 -0.51 -12.59
C ALA A 226 29.79 -0.39 -11.05
N THR A 227 28.96 0.45 -10.39
CA THR A 227 28.94 0.59 -8.94
C THR A 227 28.58 -0.72 -8.25
N LEU A 228 27.71 -1.52 -8.84
CA LEU A 228 27.29 -2.83 -8.32
C LEU A 228 28.26 -3.96 -8.67
N GLY A 229 29.34 -3.67 -9.41
CA GLY A 229 30.33 -4.65 -9.82
C GLY A 229 29.81 -5.65 -10.86
N LEU A 230 28.85 -5.24 -11.72
CA LEU A 230 28.41 -6.03 -12.84
C LEU A 230 29.49 -6.07 -13.95
N ASP A 231 29.47 -7.12 -14.78
CA ASP A 231 30.20 -7.10 -16.04
C ASP A 231 29.68 -5.98 -16.91
N ALA A 232 30.46 -4.90 -17.02
CA ALA A 232 30.07 -3.68 -17.70
C ALA A 232 29.83 -3.91 -19.20
N ALA A 233 30.63 -4.73 -19.85
CA ALA A 233 30.50 -5.01 -21.29
C ALA A 233 29.24 -5.84 -21.58
N ALA A 234 28.96 -6.84 -20.77
CA ALA A 234 27.73 -7.63 -20.88
C ALA A 234 26.49 -6.79 -20.61
N PHE A 235 26.52 -5.95 -19.57
CA PHE A 235 25.42 -5.06 -19.23
C PHE A 235 25.16 -4.02 -20.34
N GLU A 236 26.21 -3.35 -20.82
CA GLU A 236 26.11 -2.37 -21.90
C GLU A 236 25.52 -2.99 -23.17
N LYS A 237 26.03 -4.14 -23.59
CA LYS A 237 25.49 -4.87 -24.75
C LYS A 237 24.02 -5.22 -24.58
N CYS A 238 23.61 -5.65 -23.38
CA CYS A 238 22.22 -5.96 -23.07
C CYS A 238 21.34 -4.71 -23.17
N LEU A 239 21.72 -3.62 -22.50
CA LEU A 239 20.93 -2.39 -22.43
C LEU A 239 20.82 -1.69 -23.79
N ASP A 240 21.93 -1.60 -24.55
CA ASP A 240 21.98 -0.94 -25.84
C ASP A 240 21.22 -1.72 -26.93
N SER A 241 21.17 -3.05 -26.82
CA SER A 241 20.40 -3.89 -27.75
C SER A 241 18.89 -3.86 -27.56
N GLY A 242 18.39 -3.32 -26.43
CA GLY A 242 16.95 -3.38 -26.09
C GLY A 242 16.46 -4.80 -25.82
N LYS A 243 17.33 -5.71 -25.37
CA LYS A 243 17.03 -7.14 -25.14
C LYS A 243 15.73 -7.38 -24.40
N TYR A 244 15.40 -6.53 -23.42
CA TYR A 244 14.26 -6.67 -22.53
C TYR A 244 13.09 -5.71 -22.82
N GLU A 245 13.10 -5.08 -24.00
CA GLU A 245 12.00 -4.20 -24.41
C GLU A 245 10.67 -4.95 -24.50
N ALA A 246 10.67 -6.17 -25.01
CA ALA A 246 9.46 -6.99 -25.12
C ALA A 246 8.90 -7.41 -23.75
N GLU A 247 9.77 -7.59 -22.75
CA GLU A 247 9.39 -8.02 -21.40
C GLU A 247 8.59 -6.94 -20.67
N TRP A 248 9.12 -5.72 -20.52
CA TRP A 248 8.37 -4.67 -19.88
C TRP A 248 7.10 -4.25 -20.66
N LYS A 249 7.08 -4.41 -21.99
CA LYS A 249 5.86 -4.20 -22.79
C LYS A 249 4.80 -5.23 -22.44
N LYS A 250 5.18 -6.51 -22.34
CA LYS A 250 4.28 -7.58 -21.90
C LYS A 250 3.73 -7.30 -20.49
N ASP A 251 4.59 -6.88 -19.57
CA ASP A 251 4.18 -6.49 -18.23
C ASP A 251 3.16 -5.37 -18.25
N SER A 252 3.41 -4.34 -19.05
CA SER A 252 2.48 -3.22 -19.22
C SER A 252 1.14 -3.65 -19.81
N GLU A 253 1.14 -4.55 -20.79
CA GLU A 253 -0.09 -5.12 -21.35
C GLU A 253 -0.88 -5.92 -20.31
N ASP A 254 -0.21 -6.75 -19.53
CA ASP A 254 -0.83 -7.56 -18.48
C ASP A 254 -1.38 -6.66 -17.36
N ALA A 255 -0.64 -5.62 -16.98
CA ALA A 255 -1.11 -4.59 -16.05
C ALA A 255 -2.39 -3.92 -16.54
N GLN A 256 -2.44 -3.51 -17.82
CA GLN A 256 -3.63 -2.88 -18.42
C GLN A 256 -4.83 -3.84 -18.45
N LYS A 257 -4.61 -5.11 -18.82
CA LYS A 257 -5.65 -6.16 -18.76
C LYS A 257 -6.17 -6.37 -17.33
N ALA A 258 -5.29 -6.25 -16.33
CA ALA A 258 -5.64 -6.31 -14.91
C ALA A 258 -6.31 -5.04 -14.38
N GLY A 259 -6.42 -3.98 -15.20
CA GLY A 259 -7.06 -2.71 -14.84
C GLY A 259 -6.13 -1.69 -14.18
N VAL A 260 -4.82 -1.89 -14.23
CA VAL A 260 -3.82 -0.93 -13.73
C VAL A 260 -3.80 0.31 -14.61
N GLN A 261 -3.89 1.49 -14.00
CA GLN A 261 -3.87 2.79 -14.67
C GLN A 261 -2.77 3.72 -14.14
N SER A 262 -2.16 3.36 -13.02
CA SER A 262 -1.12 4.16 -12.35
C SER A 262 -0.22 3.28 -11.51
N THR A 263 0.95 3.81 -11.16
CA THR A 263 1.92 3.14 -10.28
C THR A 263 2.11 3.88 -8.96
N PRO A 264 2.45 3.15 -7.90
CA PRO A 264 2.49 1.70 -7.82
C PRO A 264 1.09 1.07 -7.77
N ALA A 265 0.94 -0.16 -8.29
CA ALA A 265 -0.27 -0.96 -8.13
C ALA A 265 0.12 -2.37 -7.68
N PHE A 266 -0.67 -2.95 -6.79
CA PHE A 266 -0.36 -4.23 -6.16
C PHE A 266 -1.52 -5.20 -6.31
N PHE A 267 -1.18 -6.49 -6.41
CA PHE A 267 -2.14 -7.59 -6.32
C PHE A 267 -1.65 -8.58 -5.25
N ILE A 268 -2.35 -8.63 -4.13
CA ILE A 268 -2.03 -9.51 -3.01
C ILE A 268 -2.93 -10.74 -3.13
N ASN A 269 -2.39 -11.87 -3.57
CA ASN A 269 -3.17 -13.04 -3.97
C ASN A 269 -4.35 -12.67 -4.88
N GLY A 270 -4.12 -11.76 -5.84
CA GLY A 270 -5.13 -11.26 -6.78
C GLY A 270 -6.03 -10.14 -6.24
N ARG A 271 -5.91 -9.73 -4.99
CA ARG A 271 -6.64 -8.58 -4.41
C ARG A 271 -5.93 -7.29 -4.76
N PRO A 272 -6.56 -6.36 -5.50
CA PRO A 272 -5.93 -5.12 -5.88
C PRO A 272 -5.75 -4.17 -4.68
N VAL A 273 -4.57 -3.56 -4.59
CA VAL A 273 -4.24 -2.44 -3.70
C VAL A 273 -3.56 -1.39 -4.56
N VAL A 274 -4.15 -0.20 -4.67
CA VAL A 274 -3.70 0.84 -5.61
C VAL A 274 -3.03 1.98 -4.87
N GLY A 275 -1.86 2.39 -5.36
CA GLY A 275 -1.10 3.52 -4.85
C GLY A 275 -0.20 3.18 -3.66
N ALA A 276 0.58 4.18 -3.24
CA ALA A 276 1.45 4.07 -2.07
C ALA A 276 0.63 4.23 -0.77
N VAL A 277 -0.17 3.21 -0.46
CA VAL A 277 -1.01 3.18 0.74
C VAL A 277 -0.18 2.93 2.02
N PRO A 278 -0.71 3.29 3.21
CA PRO A 278 -0.05 3.01 4.48
C PRO A 278 0.21 1.52 4.71
N TYR A 279 1.25 1.23 5.49
CA TYR A 279 1.66 -0.11 5.87
C TYR A 279 0.51 -0.97 6.42
N GLU A 280 -0.36 -0.37 7.24
CA GLU A 280 -1.47 -1.04 7.89
C GLU A 280 -2.45 -1.64 6.88
N GLN A 281 -2.69 -0.96 5.76
CA GLN A 281 -3.58 -1.47 4.71
C GLN A 281 -3.00 -2.70 4.01
N PHE A 282 -1.70 -2.73 3.76
CA PHE A 282 -1.03 -3.94 3.27
C PHE A 282 -1.10 -5.07 4.29
N ALA A 283 -0.77 -4.75 5.55
CA ALA A 283 -0.75 -5.72 6.63
C ALA A 283 -2.13 -6.38 6.86
N ASP A 284 -3.20 -5.60 6.79
CA ASP A 284 -4.56 -6.10 6.93
C ASP A 284 -4.90 -7.12 5.83
N VAL A 285 -4.57 -6.80 4.58
CA VAL A 285 -4.81 -7.71 3.45
C VAL A 285 -3.97 -8.98 3.58
N ILE A 286 -2.69 -8.85 3.92
CA ILE A 286 -1.79 -10.01 4.11
C ILE A 286 -2.29 -10.89 5.27
N ASN A 287 -2.67 -10.29 6.39
CA ASN A 287 -3.21 -11.02 7.54
C ASN A 287 -4.46 -11.81 7.18
N GLU A 288 -5.39 -11.20 6.43
CA GLU A 288 -6.59 -11.89 5.97
C GLU A 288 -6.25 -13.07 5.03
N GLU A 289 -5.28 -12.90 4.12
CA GLU A 289 -4.84 -13.97 3.22
C GLU A 289 -4.15 -15.11 3.99
N LEU A 290 -3.32 -14.80 4.98
CA LEU A 290 -2.73 -15.83 5.86
C LEU A 290 -3.78 -16.59 6.63
N MET A 291 -4.76 -15.90 7.23
CA MET A 291 -5.86 -16.54 7.95
C MET A 291 -6.70 -17.44 7.03
N ARG A 292 -6.94 -17.04 5.78
CA ARG A 292 -7.63 -17.85 4.77
C ARG A 292 -6.84 -19.11 4.41
N ALA A 293 -5.51 -18.97 4.33
CA ALA A 293 -4.60 -20.10 4.11
C ALA A 293 -4.36 -20.97 5.34
N ASN A 294 -5.06 -20.72 6.48
CA ASN A 294 -4.82 -21.34 7.80
C ASN A 294 -3.35 -21.25 8.24
N ARG A 295 -2.70 -20.12 7.96
CA ARG A 295 -1.34 -19.81 8.38
C ARG A 295 -1.34 -18.82 9.54
N PRO A 296 -0.39 -18.94 10.49
CA PRO A 296 -0.27 -17.98 11.57
C PRO A 296 0.08 -16.58 11.05
N VAL A 297 -0.53 -15.57 11.66
CA VAL A 297 -0.16 -14.16 11.41
C VAL A 297 0.99 -13.81 12.35
N PRO A 298 2.16 -13.41 11.82
CA PRO A 298 3.28 -12.99 12.66
C PRO A 298 2.93 -11.75 13.50
N PRO A 299 3.42 -11.66 14.74
CA PRO A 299 3.20 -10.50 15.58
C PRO A 299 3.77 -9.23 14.93
N GLU A 300 3.20 -8.08 15.26
CA GLU A 300 3.73 -6.82 14.79
C GLU A 300 5.06 -6.53 15.47
N LYS A 301 6.10 -6.25 14.68
CA LYS A 301 7.36 -5.76 15.21
C LYS A 301 7.24 -4.26 15.50
N PRO A 302 7.85 -3.75 16.57
CA PRO A 302 7.89 -2.32 16.81
C PRO A 302 8.43 -1.59 15.57
N ALA A 303 7.83 -0.45 15.22
CA ALA A 303 8.37 0.37 14.15
C ALA A 303 9.86 0.68 14.46
N PRO A 304 10.76 0.62 13.46
CA PRO A 304 12.12 1.08 13.68
C PRO A 304 12.07 2.51 14.20
N ALA A 305 12.83 2.79 15.27
CA ALA A 305 12.93 4.14 15.79
C ALA A 305 13.32 5.07 14.63
N ALA A 306 12.60 6.18 14.48
CA ALA A 306 12.95 7.18 13.49
C ALA A 306 14.42 7.56 13.71
N ALA A 307 15.25 7.32 12.70
CA ALA A 307 16.62 7.82 12.72
C ALA A 307 16.54 9.35 12.72
N ASN A 308 16.96 9.95 13.83
CA ASN A 308 17.10 11.40 13.98
C ASN A 308 18.14 11.94 13.00
#